data_167cd9c4a8914ed0479a91f1c8f2b34e
#
_entry.id   167cd9c4a8914ed0479a91f1c8f2b34e
#
_cell.length_a   1.000
_cell.length_b   1.000
_cell.length_c   1.000
_cell.angle_alpha   90.00
_cell.angle_beta   90.00
_cell.angle_gamma   90.00
#
_symmetry.space_group_name_H-M   'P 1'
#
loop_
_entity.id
_entity.type
_entity.pdbx_description
1 polymer ?
#
loop_
_entity_poly.entity_id
_entity_poly.type
_entity_poly.pdbx_seq_one_letter_code
_entity_poly.pdbx_strand_id
1 'polypeptide(L)'
;LSWVPSLGISFSFHLDGLALLFALLITGIGTLIFIYAGGYLAGHRDLGRIYVLLLLFMGSMLGVVLADNALLLFVFWELTSISSYLLIGFDHERPEARAAAFQALFITGSGGLAMLAGLVLLGQVGGTLELSALAVHGDAIRADALYLPILLLILAGAFTKSAQFPFHF
;
A
#
# COMPACT_ATOMS: atom_id res chain seq x y z
N LEU A 1 -13.34 -13.95 4.90
CA LEU A 1 -14.03 -13.59 6.13
C LEU A 1 -14.70 -12.23 5.96
N SER A 2 -16.04 -12.16 6.11
CA SER A 2 -16.77 -10.89 5.99
C SER A 2 -16.43 -9.99 7.20
N TRP A 3 -15.97 -8.77 6.93
CA TRP A 3 -15.66 -7.78 7.99
C TRP A 3 -16.82 -6.79 8.18
N VAL A 4 -17.21 -6.11 7.08
CA VAL A 4 -18.37 -5.20 7.08
C VAL A 4 -19.29 -5.57 5.92
N PRO A 5 -20.24 -6.51 6.14
CA PRO A 5 -21.09 -7.03 5.06
C PRO A 5 -21.91 -5.97 4.33
N SER A 6 -22.38 -4.96 5.07
CA SER A 6 -23.17 -3.86 4.52
C SER A 6 -22.42 -2.99 3.50
N LEU A 7 -21.10 -3.02 3.53
CA LEU A 7 -20.21 -2.27 2.61
C LEU A 7 -19.49 -3.19 1.62
N GLY A 8 -19.74 -4.50 1.65
CA GLY A 8 -19.02 -5.47 0.82
C GLY A 8 -17.54 -5.63 1.19
N ILE A 9 -17.13 -5.24 2.42
CA ILE A 9 -15.75 -5.35 2.85
C ILE A 9 -15.51 -6.72 3.44
N SER A 10 -14.53 -7.42 2.88
CA SER A 10 -14.12 -8.76 3.33
C SER A 10 -12.60 -8.85 3.52
N PHE A 11 -12.18 -9.70 4.44
CA PHE A 11 -10.80 -10.19 4.52
C PHE A 11 -10.64 -11.33 3.51
N SER A 12 -10.49 -10.99 2.23
CA SER A 12 -10.21 -11.91 1.14
C SER A 12 -8.80 -11.71 0.61
N PHE A 13 -8.12 -12.81 0.36
CA PHE A 13 -6.78 -12.85 -0.18
C PHE A 13 -6.75 -13.76 -1.39
N HIS A 14 -6.05 -13.32 -2.43
CA HIS A 14 -5.87 -14.06 -3.66
C HIS A 14 -4.39 -14.27 -3.92
N LEU A 15 -3.99 -15.52 -4.14
CA LEU A 15 -2.61 -15.88 -4.44
C LEU A 15 -2.54 -16.40 -5.87
N ASP A 16 -2.14 -15.52 -6.78
CA ASP A 16 -1.80 -15.86 -8.16
C ASP A 16 -0.27 -15.86 -8.37
N GLY A 17 0.17 -16.09 -9.60
CA GLY A 17 1.60 -16.11 -9.94
C GLY A 17 2.30 -14.77 -9.70
N LEU A 18 1.60 -13.64 -9.92
CA LEU A 18 2.16 -12.31 -9.69
C LEU A 18 2.26 -11.99 -8.20
N ALA A 19 1.19 -12.29 -7.44
CA ALA A 19 1.19 -12.13 -5.99
C ALA A 19 2.26 -12.98 -5.32
N LEU A 20 2.45 -14.24 -5.78
CA LEU A 20 3.50 -15.13 -5.30
C LEU A 20 4.90 -14.56 -5.57
N LEU A 21 5.15 -14.06 -6.78
CA LEU A 21 6.43 -13.45 -7.14
C LEU A 21 6.76 -12.28 -6.20
N PHE A 22 5.81 -11.35 -6.01
CA PHE A 22 6.03 -10.21 -5.13
C PHE A 22 6.14 -10.62 -3.67
N ALA A 23 5.37 -11.59 -3.19
CA ALA A 23 5.49 -12.11 -1.83
C ALA A 23 6.89 -12.70 -1.57
N LEU A 24 7.46 -13.45 -2.53
CA LEU A 24 8.81 -13.98 -2.43
C LEU A 24 9.88 -12.87 -2.44
N LEU A 25 9.71 -11.84 -3.28
CA LEU A 25 10.61 -10.68 -3.28
C LEU A 25 10.55 -9.92 -1.95
N ILE A 26 9.35 -9.64 -1.44
CA ILE A 26 9.15 -8.93 -0.17
C ILE A 26 9.78 -9.71 0.99
N THR A 27 9.50 -11.00 1.10
CA THR A 27 10.02 -11.83 2.19
C THR A 27 11.50 -12.13 2.04
N GLY A 28 11.99 -12.40 0.83
CA GLY A 28 13.40 -12.70 0.56
C GLY A 28 14.29 -11.48 0.83
N ILE A 29 13.99 -10.34 0.20
CA ILE A 29 14.74 -9.09 0.42
C ILE A 29 14.56 -8.61 1.87
N GLY A 30 13.34 -8.70 2.41
CA GLY A 30 13.05 -8.36 3.80
C GLY A 30 13.95 -9.13 4.78
N THR A 31 14.08 -10.44 4.60
CA THR A 31 14.98 -11.27 5.43
C THR A 31 16.42 -10.77 5.38
N LEU A 32 16.95 -10.46 4.20
CA LEU A 32 18.30 -9.92 4.05
C LEU A 32 18.45 -8.56 4.75
N ILE A 33 17.43 -7.70 4.67
CA ILE A 33 17.42 -6.40 5.37
C ILE A 33 17.44 -6.61 6.89
N PHE A 34 16.69 -7.57 7.43
CA PHE A 34 16.70 -7.88 8.86
C PHE A 34 18.07 -8.35 9.33
N ILE A 35 18.72 -9.24 8.59
CA ILE A 35 20.08 -9.73 8.90
C ILE A 35 21.06 -8.55 8.87
N TYR A 36 21.02 -7.71 7.83
CA TYR A 36 21.86 -6.54 7.68
C TYR A 36 21.67 -5.54 8.82
N ALA A 37 20.42 -5.22 9.15
CA ALA A 37 20.08 -4.27 10.21
C ALA A 37 20.61 -4.71 11.57
N GLY A 38 20.60 -6.01 11.86
CA GLY A 38 21.18 -6.57 13.09
C GLY A 38 22.67 -6.32 13.24
N GLY A 39 23.42 -6.39 12.13
CA GLY A 39 24.85 -6.07 12.12
C GLY A 39 25.12 -4.56 12.08
N TYR A 40 24.44 -3.84 11.20
CA TYR A 40 24.67 -2.40 10.98
C TYR A 40 24.29 -1.54 12.20
N LEU A 41 23.21 -1.92 12.89
CA LEU A 41 22.71 -1.21 14.07
C LEU A 41 23.08 -1.93 15.39
N ALA A 42 24.10 -2.79 15.37
CA ALA A 42 24.54 -3.51 16.57
C ALA A 42 24.89 -2.51 17.68
N GLY A 43 24.26 -2.66 18.84
CA GLY A 43 24.42 -1.75 19.98
C GLY A 43 23.59 -0.45 19.92
N HIS A 44 22.80 -0.24 18.86
CA HIS A 44 21.91 0.91 18.82
C HIS A 44 20.75 0.74 19.82
N ARG A 45 20.48 1.80 20.61
CA ARG A 45 19.47 1.81 21.67
C ARG A 45 18.09 1.38 21.19
N ASP A 46 17.71 1.78 19.98
CA ASP A 46 16.35 1.60 19.44
C ASP A 46 16.26 0.49 18.37
N LEU A 47 17.20 -0.48 18.39
CA LEU A 47 17.21 -1.60 17.43
C LEU A 47 15.88 -2.37 17.39
N GLY A 48 15.28 -2.62 18.56
CA GLY A 48 13.97 -3.30 18.64
C GLY A 48 12.87 -2.51 17.95
N ARG A 49 12.85 -1.18 18.06
CA ARG A 49 11.88 -0.30 17.39
C ARG A 49 12.02 -0.38 15.86
N ILE A 50 13.25 -0.38 15.35
CA ILE A 50 13.48 -0.55 13.90
C ILE A 50 12.92 -1.88 13.42
N TYR A 51 13.18 -2.98 14.12
CA TYR A 51 12.67 -4.30 13.74
C TYR A 51 11.14 -4.34 13.71
N VAL A 52 10.47 -3.77 14.70
CA VAL A 52 9.00 -3.69 14.72
C VAL A 52 8.48 -2.91 13.52
N LEU A 53 9.10 -1.76 13.19
CA LEU A 53 8.69 -0.93 12.04
C LEU A 53 8.95 -1.63 10.72
N LEU A 54 10.07 -2.32 10.57
CA LEU A 54 10.38 -3.12 9.37
C LEU A 54 9.40 -4.29 9.21
N LEU A 55 9.04 -4.98 10.29
CA LEU A 55 8.03 -6.05 10.25
C LEU A 55 6.65 -5.50 9.87
N LEU A 56 6.26 -4.36 10.45
CA LEU A 56 5.01 -3.71 10.11
C LEU A 56 4.96 -3.32 8.63
N PHE A 57 6.04 -2.73 8.12
CA PHE A 57 6.16 -2.37 6.70
C PHE A 57 6.09 -3.62 5.80
N MET A 58 6.88 -4.66 6.10
CA MET A 58 6.89 -5.91 5.34
C MET A 58 5.51 -6.60 5.35
N GLY A 59 4.86 -6.67 6.52
CA GLY A 59 3.51 -7.24 6.64
C GLY A 59 2.48 -6.43 5.86
N SER A 60 2.58 -5.10 5.89
CA SER A 60 1.71 -4.22 5.09
C SER A 60 1.91 -4.42 3.59
N MET A 61 3.15 -4.54 3.13
CA MET A 61 3.46 -4.85 1.72
C MET A 61 2.91 -6.21 1.29
N LEU A 62 3.02 -7.24 2.14
CA LEU A 62 2.38 -8.54 1.88
C LEU A 62 0.87 -8.41 1.80
N GLY A 63 0.26 -7.62 2.68
CA GLY A 63 -1.17 -7.33 2.61
C GLY A 63 -1.58 -6.69 1.30
N VAL A 64 -0.82 -5.70 0.79
CA VAL A 64 -1.11 -5.05 -0.52
C VAL A 64 -1.10 -6.07 -1.66
N VAL A 65 -0.10 -6.94 -1.72
CA VAL A 65 0.05 -7.86 -2.87
C VAL A 65 -0.87 -9.07 -2.81
N LEU A 66 -1.43 -9.38 -1.64
CA LEU A 66 -2.31 -10.53 -1.43
C LEU A 66 -3.78 -10.16 -1.32
N ALA A 67 -4.13 -8.89 -1.02
CA ALA A 67 -5.51 -8.48 -0.84
C ALA A 67 -6.32 -8.66 -2.13
N ASP A 68 -7.46 -9.33 -2.05
CA ASP A 68 -8.42 -9.45 -3.15
C ASP A 68 -9.56 -8.42 -3.05
N ASN A 69 -9.83 -7.89 -1.86
CA ASN A 69 -10.82 -6.83 -1.69
C ASN A 69 -10.19 -5.44 -1.84
N ALA A 70 -10.77 -4.59 -2.68
CA ALA A 70 -10.24 -3.26 -3.01
C ALA A 70 -10.07 -2.35 -1.78
N LEU A 71 -10.99 -2.39 -0.81
CA LEU A 71 -10.86 -1.61 0.42
C LEU A 71 -9.85 -2.22 1.39
N LEU A 72 -9.72 -3.55 1.43
CA LEU A 72 -8.67 -4.21 2.18
C LEU A 72 -7.28 -3.87 1.60
N LEU A 73 -7.14 -3.86 0.26
CA LEU A 73 -5.93 -3.38 -0.41
C LEU A 73 -5.61 -1.96 0.01
N PHE A 74 -6.60 -1.05 0.02
CA PHE A 74 -6.40 0.34 0.45
C PHE A 74 -5.93 0.43 1.91
N VAL A 75 -6.49 -0.35 2.84
CA VAL A 75 -6.04 -0.38 4.23
C VAL A 75 -4.55 -0.74 4.32
N PHE A 76 -4.11 -1.80 3.65
CA PHE A 76 -2.70 -2.18 3.62
C PHE A 76 -1.83 -1.15 2.90
N TRP A 77 -2.35 -0.51 1.85
CA TRP A 77 -1.67 0.59 1.16
C TRP A 77 -1.36 1.74 2.10
N GLU A 78 -2.32 2.19 2.90
CA GLU A 78 -2.12 3.23 3.89
C GLU A 78 -1.20 2.79 5.04
N LEU A 79 -1.28 1.53 5.47
CA LEU A 79 -0.34 0.98 6.45
C LEU A 79 1.10 1.01 5.94
N THR A 80 1.34 0.82 4.62
CA THR A 80 2.69 1.02 4.05
C THR A 80 3.12 2.48 4.11
N SER A 81 2.22 3.45 3.92
CA SER A 81 2.52 4.88 4.01
C SER A 81 2.88 5.28 5.45
N ILE A 82 2.08 4.82 6.42
CA ILE A 82 2.29 5.10 7.84
C ILE A 82 3.60 4.46 8.34
N SER A 83 3.85 3.20 8.02
CA SER A 83 5.08 2.52 8.45
C SER A 83 6.33 3.11 7.79
N SER A 84 6.24 3.54 6.52
CA SER A 84 7.29 4.26 5.82
C SER A 84 7.57 5.63 6.48
N TYR A 85 6.53 6.39 6.81
CA TYR A 85 6.65 7.63 7.58
C TYR A 85 7.43 7.44 8.89
N LEU A 86 7.08 6.40 9.65
CA LEU A 86 7.74 6.09 10.92
C LEU A 86 9.21 5.64 10.73
N LEU A 87 9.51 4.96 9.62
CA LEU A 87 10.88 4.57 9.26
C LEU A 87 11.72 5.75 8.80
N ILE A 88 11.19 6.64 7.94
CA ILE A 88 11.88 7.85 7.47
C ILE A 88 12.15 8.79 8.66
N GLY A 89 11.16 8.97 9.53
CA GLY A 89 11.25 9.79 10.74
C GLY A 89 11.86 9.07 11.94
N PHE A 90 12.58 7.96 11.74
CA PHE A 90 13.13 7.16 12.84
C PHE A 90 14.04 7.98 13.75
N ASP A 91 14.94 8.77 13.17
CA ASP A 91 15.79 9.73 13.88
C ASP A 91 15.02 11.05 14.10
N HIS A 92 13.98 10.96 14.94
CA HIS A 92 13.04 12.05 15.19
C HIS A 92 13.64 13.27 15.90
N GLU A 93 14.84 13.16 16.43
CA GLU A 93 15.59 14.29 17.02
C GLU A 93 16.05 15.26 15.92
N ARG A 94 16.27 14.77 14.70
CA ARG A 94 16.70 15.58 13.57
C ARG A 94 15.51 16.26 12.89
N PRO A 95 15.49 17.61 12.80
CA PRO A 95 14.40 18.34 12.13
C PRO A 95 14.22 17.96 10.66
N GLU A 96 15.34 17.67 9.95
CA GLU A 96 15.33 17.28 8.54
C GLU A 96 14.61 15.93 8.33
N ALA A 97 14.88 14.95 9.22
CA ALA A 97 14.24 13.63 9.16
C ALA A 97 12.72 13.75 9.37
N ARG A 98 12.29 14.61 10.33
CA ARG A 98 10.86 14.87 10.54
C ARG A 98 10.22 15.55 9.33
N ALA A 99 10.88 16.57 8.76
CA ALA A 99 10.34 17.27 7.59
C ALA A 99 10.20 16.33 6.38
N ALA A 100 11.21 15.51 6.10
CA ALA A 100 11.18 14.51 5.04
C ALA A 100 10.06 13.46 5.25
N ALA A 101 9.90 12.98 6.51
CA ALA A 101 8.84 12.05 6.85
C ALA A 101 7.44 12.65 6.62
N PHE A 102 7.20 13.88 7.08
CA PHE A 102 5.93 14.58 6.84
C PHE A 102 5.67 14.81 5.35
N GLN A 103 6.67 15.23 4.59
CA GLN A 103 6.54 15.42 3.15
C GLN A 103 6.13 14.12 2.46
N ALA A 104 6.81 13.01 2.76
CA ALA A 104 6.47 11.69 2.23
C ALA A 104 5.04 11.29 2.60
N LEU A 105 4.62 11.47 3.86
CA LEU A 105 3.27 11.14 4.32
C LEU A 105 2.19 11.97 3.61
N PHE A 106 2.39 13.30 3.47
CA PHE A 106 1.40 14.15 2.80
C PHE A 106 1.23 13.80 1.33
N ILE A 107 2.34 13.54 0.61
CA ILE A 107 2.29 13.18 -0.81
C ILE A 107 1.60 11.82 -0.99
N THR A 108 2.07 10.80 -0.27
CA THR A 108 1.54 9.44 -0.43
C THR A 108 0.12 9.32 0.10
N GLY A 109 -0.22 9.98 1.22
CA GLY A 109 -1.56 9.98 1.78
C GLY A 109 -2.58 10.72 0.91
N SER A 110 -2.22 11.88 0.31
CA SER A 110 -3.12 12.56 -0.63
C SER A 110 -3.40 11.71 -1.87
N GLY A 111 -2.38 11.04 -2.40
CA GLY A 111 -2.54 10.08 -3.49
C GLY A 111 -3.37 8.86 -3.08
N GLY A 112 -3.19 8.37 -1.85
CA GLY A 112 -3.98 7.27 -1.30
C GLY A 112 -5.47 7.61 -1.20
N LEU A 113 -5.82 8.83 -0.77
CA LEU A 113 -7.21 9.29 -0.74
C LEU A 113 -7.82 9.38 -2.15
N ALA A 114 -7.05 9.84 -3.14
CA ALA A 114 -7.49 9.81 -4.54
C ALA A 114 -7.73 8.36 -5.01
N MET A 115 -6.81 7.45 -4.71
CA MET A 115 -6.96 6.03 -5.02
C MET A 115 -8.20 5.42 -4.34
N LEU A 116 -8.47 5.75 -3.08
CA LEU A 116 -9.66 5.30 -2.37
C LEU A 116 -10.93 5.70 -3.13
N ALA A 117 -11.03 6.96 -3.56
CA ALA A 117 -12.17 7.42 -4.34
C ALA A 117 -12.31 6.62 -5.65
N GLY A 118 -11.18 6.36 -6.34
CA GLY A 118 -11.14 5.52 -7.54
C GLY A 118 -11.61 4.09 -7.28
N LEU A 119 -11.17 3.46 -6.19
CA LEU A 119 -11.55 2.10 -5.81
C LEU A 119 -13.04 1.99 -5.43
N VAL A 120 -13.59 2.99 -4.74
CA VAL A 120 -15.02 3.05 -4.41
C VAL A 120 -15.86 3.16 -5.68
N LEU A 121 -15.50 4.06 -6.61
CA LEU A 121 -16.16 4.19 -7.89
C LEU A 121 -16.05 2.90 -8.74
N LEU A 122 -14.88 2.27 -8.72
CA LEU A 122 -14.67 0.98 -9.40
C LEU A 122 -15.60 -0.10 -8.86
N GLY A 123 -15.75 -0.18 -7.53
CA GLY A 123 -16.67 -1.10 -6.88
C GLY A 123 -18.13 -0.82 -7.23
N GLN A 124 -18.52 0.45 -7.37
CA GLN A 124 -19.89 0.83 -7.78
C GLN A 124 -20.18 0.42 -9.23
N VAL A 125 -19.26 0.68 -10.15
CA VAL A 125 -19.41 0.31 -11.57
C VAL A 125 -19.35 -1.20 -11.76
N GLY A 126 -18.44 -1.88 -11.08
CA GLY A 126 -18.26 -3.33 -11.20
C GLY A 126 -19.22 -4.17 -10.36
N GLY A 127 -20.01 -3.54 -9.46
CA GLY A 127 -20.98 -4.24 -8.60
C GLY A 127 -20.35 -5.08 -7.49
N THR A 128 -19.03 -5.03 -7.31
CA THR A 128 -18.29 -5.78 -6.31
C THR A 128 -17.00 -5.05 -5.93
N LEU A 129 -16.45 -5.35 -4.75
CA LEU A 129 -15.13 -4.88 -4.33
C LEU A 129 -14.04 -5.96 -4.44
N GLU A 130 -14.39 -7.19 -4.84
CA GLU A 130 -13.42 -8.27 -5.05
C GLU A 130 -12.69 -8.08 -6.38
N LEU A 131 -11.37 -7.89 -6.34
CA LEU A 131 -10.54 -7.57 -7.49
C LEU A 131 -10.53 -8.69 -8.53
N SER A 132 -10.49 -9.94 -8.08
CA SER A 132 -10.60 -11.12 -8.95
C SER A 132 -11.92 -11.16 -9.72
N ALA A 133 -13.02 -10.77 -9.08
CA ALA A 133 -14.32 -10.67 -9.74
C ALA A 133 -14.41 -9.46 -10.68
N LEU A 134 -13.84 -8.30 -10.29
CA LEU A 134 -13.77 -7.10 -11.15
C LEU A 134 -13.00 -7.37 -12.44
N ALA A 135 -11.96 -8.19 -12.40
CA ALA A 135 -11.15 -8.53 -13.56
C ALA A 135 -11.98 -9.24 -14.65
N VAL A 136 -12.99 -10.00 -14.27
CA VAL A 136 -13.91 -10.69 -15.22
C VAL A 136 -14.85 -9.69 -15.93
N HIS A 137 -15.16 -8.56 -15.28
CA HIS A 137 -16.06 -7.52 -15.80
C HIS A 137 -15.34 -6.38 -16.53
N GLY A 138 -14.08 -6.55 -16.89
CA GLY A 138 -13.21 -5.49 -17.44
C GLY A 138 -13.80 -4.77 -18.65
N ASP A 139 -14.48 -5.45 -19.58
CA ASP A 139 -15.05 -4.83 -20.76
C ASP A 139 -16.27 -3.93 -20.42
N ALA A 140 -17.10 -4.35 -19.47
CA ALA A 140 -18.21 -3.54 -18.98
C ALA A 140 -17.73 -2.27 -18.26
N ILE A 141 -16.68 -2.40 -17.44
CA ILE A 141 -16.05 -1.27 -16.74
C ILE A 141 -15.44 -0.26 -17.74
N ARG A 142 -14.80 -0.75 -18.80
CA ARG A 142 -14.24 0.10 -19.86
C ARG A 142 -15.27 0.87 -20.65
N ALA A 143 -16.47 0.32 -20.81
CA ALA A 143 -17.58 0.96 -21.53
C ALA A 143 -18.31 2.01 -20.68
N ASP A 144 -18.08 2.05 -19.37
CA ASP A 144 -18.73 2.99 -18.46
C ASP A 144 -18.17 4.40 -18.58
N ALA A 145 -19.04 5.42 -18.41
CA ALA A 145 -18.64 6.83 -18.43
C ALA A 145 -17.65 7.20 -17.32
N LEU A 146 -17.63 6.48 -16.19
CA LEU A 146 -16.74 6.68 -15.07
C LEU A 146 -15.37 6.01 -15.25
N TYR A 147 -15.14 5.25 -16.33
CA TYR A 147 -13.86 4.55 -16.55
C TYR A 147 -12.65 5.49 -16.47
N LEU A 148 -12.69 6.62 -17.19
CA LEU A 148 -11.56 7.56 -17.19
C LEU A 148 -11.34 8.23 -15.82
N PRO A 149 -12.36 8.76 -15.12
CA PRO A 149 -12.21 9.21 -13.73
C PRO A 149 -11.63 8.15 -12.80
N ILE A 150 -12.11 6.91 -12.83
CA ILE A 150 -11.60 5.80 -12.02
C ILE A 150 -10.12 5.57 -12.29
N LEU A 151 -9.74 5.46 -13.56
CA LEU A 151 -8.37 5.24 -13.99
C LEU A 151 -7.44 6.35 -13.47
N LEU A 152 -7.82 7.61 -13.66
CA LEU A 152 -7.01 8.76 -13.25
C LEU A 152 -6.83 8.84 -11.73
N LEU A 153 -7.88 8.54 -10.97
CA LEU A 153 -7.82 8.53 -9.50
C LEU A 153 -6.91 7.41 -8.96
N ILE A 154 -7.02 6.21 -9.52
CA ILE A 154 -6.14 5.09 -9.14
C ILE A 154 -4.69 5.38 -9.55
N LEU A 155 -4.46 5.91 -10.75
CA LEU A 155 -3.12 6.29 -11.21
C LEU A 155 -2.51 7.41 -10.37
N ALA A 156 -3.30 8.37 -9.89
CA ALA A 156 -2.81 9.40 -8.99
C ALA A 156 -2.20 8.77 -7.72
N GLY A 157 -2.89 7.81 -7.10
CA GLY A 157 -2.35 7.07 -5.96
C GLY A 157 -1.07 6.29 -6.30
N ALA A 158 -1.06 5.59 -7.43
CA ALA A 158 0.10 4.82 -7.88
C ALA A 158 1.32 5.74 -8.16
N PHE A 159 1.10 6.90 -8.78
CA PHE A 159 2.17 7.83 -9.15
C PHE A 159 2.78 8.54 -7.94
N THR A 160 1.97 8.89 -6.92
CA THR A 160 2.51 9.45 -5.68
C THR A 160 3.36 8.42 -4.92
N LYS A 161 2.98 7.14 -4.94
CA LYS A 161 3.71 6.07 -4.27
C LYS A 161 5.00 5.69 -4.99
N SER A 162 4.99 5.72 -6.32
CA SER A 162 6.16 5.41 -7.15
C SER A 162 7.04 6.62 -7.45
N ALA A 163 6.76 7.77 -6.82
CA ALA A 163 7.49 9.03 -7.01
C ALA A 163 7.62 9.43 -8.49
N GLN A 164 6.56 9.22 -9.28
CA GLN A 164 6.54 9.66 -10.67
C GLN A 164 6.42 11.19 -10.75
N PHE A 165 6.99 11.79 -11.81
CA PHE A 165 6.79 13.20 -12.03
C PHE A 165 5.28 13.54 -12.09
N PRO A 166 4.80 14.59 -11.40
CA PRO A 166 5.53 15.63 -10.63
C PRO A 166 5.75 15.33 -9.13
N PHE A 167 5.49 14.13 -8.65
CA PHE A 167 5.51 13.76 -7.22
C PHE A 167 6.86 13.21 -6.72
N HIS A 168 7.97 13.50 -7.42
CA HIS A 168 9.31 12.93 -7.19
C HIS A 168 10.19 13.72 -6.20
N PHE A 169 9.65 14.70 -5.49
CA PHE A 169 10.38 15.56 -4.54
C PHE A 169 10.26 15.13 -3.09
#